data_39932d880a9c7d036b90da74b436c149
#
_entry.id   39932d880a9c7d036b90da74b436c149
#
_cell.length_a   1.000
_cell.length_b   1.000
_cell.length_c   1.000
_cell.angle_alpha   90.00
_cell.angle_beta   90.00
_cell.angle_gamma   90.00
#
_symmetry.space_group_name_H-M   'P 1'
#
loop_
_entity.id
_entity.type
_entity.pdbx_description
1 polymer ?
#
loop_
_entity_poly.entity_id
_entity_poly.type
_entity_poly.pdbx_seq_one_letter_code
_entity_poly.pdbx_strand_id
1 'polypeptide(L)'
;MRPPANPLPGHHLVDAAIAWIDAAAYHLDIEDTPLLTARGRVLAKDIHAVRPIPTGDRAALDGFAVQASASLGASTYNPVQLPLIAVAAGDALPAGTDAVIPLELAEPDERACIEVVEAAAAGDNVERQGAVATIGATLVPTGTQLAARHIGLLTIARLSRVTVFRRPRVQILLAKPAKADACGDSDGQMIRASVERDGGVVEQCVAVERGLTAIRAALVEAGVDIVLVLGGIGPGIDDHSAAALAEAGELAIYGVALRPRETTGLGRTVGGVPVVLLPGAPAACLWSYELFAGRAIRRVGGGGPELPCRSREIITARKIVSAIGMTEICPVRCGAGDTVEPVPSFAETGLMATVGADGFVIVPEGSEGRPQGAGVTVYLYEGC
;
A
#
# COMPACT_ATOMS: atom_id res chain seq x y z
N MET A 1 48.54 9.17 7.22
CA MET A 1 47.17 9.22 6.75
C MET A 1 46.54 7.89 7.14
N ARG A 2 45.59 7.83 8.12
CA ARG A 2 44.84 6.63 8.40
C ARG A 2 43.93 6.34 7.20
N PRO A 3 43.80 5.11 6.73
CA PRO A 3 42.83 4.79 5.70
C PRO A 3 41.43 5.23 6.17
N PRO A 4 40.53 5.65 5.26
CA PRO A 4 39.15 5.97 5.64
C PRO A 4 38.53 4.77 6.35
N ALA A 5 37.75 5.03 7.40
CA ALA A 5 37.14 3.97 8.23
C ALA A 5 36.21 3.04 7.41
N ASN A 6 35.74 3.53 6.27
CA ASN A 6 34.96 2.78 5.28
C ASN A 6 35.52 3.07 3.87
N PRO A 7 36.23 2.13 3.21
CA PRO A 7 36.52 2.28 1.80
C PRO A 7 35.18 2.34 1.03
N LEU A 8 35.05 3.28 0.10
CA LEU A 8 33.93 3.25 -0.86
C LEU A 8 34.07 1.97 -1.70
N PRO A 9 33.17 1.01 -1.59
CA PRO A 9 33.23 -0.20 -2.41
C PRO A 9 32.80 0.11 -3.83
N GLY A 10 33.00 -0.83 -4.75
CA GLY A 10 32.34 -0.81 -6.03
C GLY A 10 30.81 -0.78 -5.84
N HIS A 11 30.13 0.03 -6.61
CA HIS A 11 28.68 0.19 -6.46
C HIS A 11 27.96 -1.10 -6.89
N HIS A 12 27.07 -1.59 -6.04
CA HIS A 12 26.11 -2.60 -6.41
C HIS A 12 24.97 -1.96 -7.21
N LEU A 13 24.45 -2.69 -8.20
CA LEU A 13 23.25 -2.24 -8.91
C LEU A 13 22.02 -2.26 -7.99
N VAL A 14 21.05 -1.40 -8.27
CA VAL A 14 19.79 -1.33 -7.51
C VAL A 14 19.06 -2.67 -7.54
N ASP A 15 19.05 -3.37 -8.70
CA ASP A 15 18.43 -4.69 -8.82
C ASP A 15 19.09 -5.76 -7.94
N ALA A 16 20.40 -5.70 -7.75
CA ALA A 16 21.11 -6.62 -6.84
C ALA A 16 20.72 -6.35 -5.37
N ALA A 17 20.56 -5.08 -5.00
CA ALA A 17 20.11 -4.70 -3.67
C ALA A 17 18.65 -5.13 -3.42
N ILE A 18 17.77 -4.97 -4.40
CA ILE A 18 16.38 -5.44 -4.37
C ILE A 18 16.32 -6.97 -4.25
N ALA A 19 17.11 -7.69 -5.05
CA ALA A 19 17.17 -9.15 -5.00
C ALA A 19 17.63 -9.66 -3.62
N TRP A 20 18.58 -8.98 -3.00
CA TRP A 20 19.02 -9.32 -1.65
C TRP A 20 17.90 -9.13 -0.61
N ILE A 21 17.17 -8.02 -0.68
CA ILE A 21 16.03 -7.75 0.22
C ILE A 21 14.95 -8.83 0.06
N ASP A 22 14.61 -9.19 -1.17
CA ASP A 22 13.59 -10.22 -1.42
C ASP A 22 14.02 -11.60 -0.92
N ALA A 23 15.30 -11.92 -1.04
CA ALA A 23 15.87 -13.17 -0.51
C ALA A 23 16.01 -13.16 1.03
N ALA A 24 16.22 -11.99 1.63
CA ALA A 24 16.32 -11.82 3.08
C ALA A 24 14.97 -11.72 3.78
N ALA A 25 13.90 -11.44 3.02
CA ALA A 25 12.56 -11.31 3.57
C ALA A 25 12.02 -12.65 4.07
N TYR A 26 11.46 -12.65 5.27
CA TYR A 26 10.71 -13.74 5.85
C TYR A 26 9.31 -13.26 6.25
N HIS A 27 8.35 -14.17 6.31
CA HIS A 27 7.01 -13.81 6.76
C HIS A 27 6.91 -13.89 8.28
N LEU A 28 6.33 -12.86 8.86
CA LEU A 28 6.00 -12.84 10.29
C LEU A 28 4.86 -13.80 10.61
N ASP A 29 4.70 -14.08 11.92
CA ASP A 29 3.57 -14.83 12.43
C ASP A 29 2.24 -14.18 12.03
N ILE A 30 1.22 -15.01 11.98
CA ILE A 30 -0.15 -14.57 11.71
C ILE A 30 -0.91 -14.36 13.02
N GLU A 31 -1.83 -13.42 13.00
CA GLU A 31 -2.71 -13.15 14.14
C GLU A 31 -4.15 -12.96 13.69
N ASP A 32 -5.06 -13.24 14.60
CA ASP A 32 -6.48 -13.06 14.37
C ASP A 32 -6.91 -11.70 14.93
N THR A 33 -7.49 -10.85 14.06
CA THR A 33 -7.79 -9.44 14.38
C THR A 33 -9.27 -9.13 14.15
N PRO A 34 -9.92 -8.27 14.98
CA PRO A 34 -11.26 -7.81 14.70
C PRO A 34 -11.33 -7.09 13.35
N LEU A 35 -12.36 -7.38 12.55
CA LEU A 35 -12.52 -6.81 11.19
C LEU A 35 -12.51 -5.28 11.20
N LEU A 36 -13.11 -4.64 12.21
CA LEU A 36 -13.20 -3.18 12.33
C LEU A 36 -11.82 -2.50 12.47
N THR A 37 -10.82 -3.19 13.01
CA THR A 37 -9.45 -2.69 13.18
C THR A 37 -8.48 -3.24 12.15
N ALA A 38 -8.96 -4.02 11.17
CA ALA A 38 -8.13 -4.69 10.19
C ALA A 38 -7.70 -3.82 8.98
N ARG A 39 -8.19 -2.58 8.88
CA ARG A 39 -7.80 -1.67 7.79
C ARG A 39 -6.27 -1.50 7.76
N GLY A 40 -5.68 -1.61 6.57
CA GLY A 40 -4.23 -1.50 6.36
C GLY A 40 -3.44 -2.75 6.72
N ARG A 41 -4.09 -3.79 7.29
CA ARG A 41 -3.45 -5.09 7.56
C ARG A 41 -3.40 -5.92 6.28
N VAL A 42 -2.43 -6.81 6.20
CA VAL A 42 -2.29 -7.73 5.08
C VAL A 42 -2.90 -9.08 5.43
N LEU A 43 -3.81 -9.56 4.59
CA LEU A 43 -4.53 -10.81 4.80
C LEU A 43 -3.58 -12.01 4.64
N ALA A 44 -3.59 -12.92 5.63
CA ALA A 44 -2.69 -14.08 5.65
C ALA A 44 -3.30 -15.36 5.07
N LYS A 45 -4.61 -15.37 4.80
CA LYS A 45 -5.34 -16.52 4.23
C LYS A 45 -6.44 -16.00 3.33
N ASP A 46 -6.72 -16.74 2.24
CA ASP A 46 -7.87 -16.47 1.39
C ASP A 46 -9.17 -16.52 2.21
N ILE A 47 -10.07 -15.60 1.93
CA ILE A 47 -11.40 -15.60 2.49
C ILE A 47 -12.38 -16.01 1.40
N HIS A 48 -13.07 -17.11 1.64
CA HIS A 48 -14.11 -17.63 0.72
C HIS A 48 -15.50 -17.43 1.29
N ALA A 49 -16.48 -17.27 0.40
CA ALA A 49 -17.88 -17.22 0.77
C ALA A 49 -18.34 -18.59 1.28
N VAL A 50 -18.73 -18.68 2.55
CA VAL A 50 -19.26 -19.92 3.16
C VAL A 50 -20.76 -20.11 2.91
N ARG A 51 -21.42 -19.09 2.36
CA ARG A 51 -22.83 -19.05 1.96
C ARG A 51 -22.99 -18.08 0.80
N PRO A 52 -24.09 -18.18 0.01
CA PRO A 52 -24.30 -17.21 -1.07
C PRO A 52 -24.53 -15.82 -0.50
N ILE A 53 -24.15 -14.80 -1.25
CA ILE A 53 -24.35 -13.37 -0.92
C ILE A 53 -25.12 -12.74 -2.08
N PRO A 54 -26.33 -12.22 -1.86
CA PRO A 54 -27.17 -12.38 -0.68
C PRO A 54 -27.58 -13.83 -0.44
N THR A 55 -28.05 -14.15 0.77
CA THR A 55 -28.42 -15.51 1.18
C THR A 55 -29.76 -16.00 0.62
N GLY A 56 -30.55 -15.10 0.04
CA GLY A 56 -31.83 -15.34 -0.62
C GLY A 56 -32.14 -14.19 -1.55
N ASP A 57 -33.15 -14.33 -2.40
CA ASP A 57 -33.63 -13.25 -3.24
C ASP A 57 -34.16 -12.11 -2.36
N ARG A 58 -33.87 -10.86 -2.74
CA ARG A 58 -34.28 -9.66 -1.99
C ARG A 58 -34.66 -8.52 -2.93
N ALA A 59 -35.49 -7.61 -2.43
CA ALA A 59 -35.88 -6.43 -3.16
C ALA A 59 -34.67 -5.52 -3.43
N ALA A 60 -34.48 -5.09 -4.67
CA ALA A 60 -33.42 -4.17 -5.07
C ALA A 60 -33.78 -2.69 -4.79
N LEU A 61 -35.08 -2.40 -4.61
CA LEU A 61 -35.61 -1.07 -4.33
C LEU A 61 -36.87 -1.16 -3.49
N ASP A 62 -37.35 -0.01 -2.98
CA ASP A 62 -38.62 0.11 -2.28
C ASP A 62 -39.78 -0.08 -3.26
N GLY A 63 -40.76 -0.91 -2.91
CA GLY A 63 -41.86 -1.19 -3.79
C GLY A 63 -42.82 -2.25 -3.26
N PHE A 64 -43.50 -2.90 -4.19
CA PHE A 64 -44.47 -3.96 -3.89
C PHE A 64 -44.01 -5.28 -4.47
N ALA A 65 -43.83 -6.27 -3.63
CA ALA A 65 -43.47 -7.62 -4.06
C ALA A 65 -44.69 -8.33 -4.68
N VAL A 66 -44.52 -8.88 -5.88
CA VAL A 66 -45.58 -9.51 -6.64
C VAL A 66 -45.12 -10.85 -7.23
N GLN A 67 -46.05 -11.71 -7.58
CA GLN A 67 -45.83 -12.78 -8.53
C GLN A 67 -45.93 -12.21 -9.94
N ALA A 68 -44.89 -12.19 -10.72
CA ALA A 68 -44.83 -11.57 -12.05
C ALA A 68 -45.95 -12.09 -12.99
N SER A 69 -46.22 -13.43 -12.90
CA SER A 69 -47.30 -14.05 -13.71
C SER A 69 -48.72 -13.49 -13.41
N ALA A 70 -48.94 -12.94 -12.22
CA ALA A 70 -50.21 -12.35 -11.84
C ALA A 70 -50.39 -10.91 -12.43
N SER A 71 -49.32 -10.28 -12.89
CA SER A 71 -49.40 -8.98 -13.56
C SER A 71 -49.56 -9.07 -15.09
N LEU A 72 -49.60 -10.27 -15.63
CA LEU A 72 -49.70 -10.51 -17.07
C LEU A 72 -50.91 -9.80 -17.68
N GLY A 73 -50.70 -9.01 -18.74
CA GLY A 73 -51.74 -8.26 -19.41
C GLY A 73 -52.04 -6.87 -18.77
N ALA A 74 -51.38 -6.53 -17.68
CA ALA A 74 -51.47 -5.17 -17.11
C ALA A 74 -51.05 -4.11 -18.11
N SER A 75 -51.88 -3.10 -18.26
CA SER A 75 -51.61 -1.93 -19.09
C SER A 75 -52.44 -0.75 -18.58
N THR A 76 -52.17 0.46 -19.03
CA THR A 76 -52.95 1.66 -18.71
C THR A 76 -54.43 1.54 -19.11
N TYR A 77 -54.77 0.69 -20.08
CA TYR A 77 -56.14 0.41 -20.52
C TYR A 77 -56.75 -0.82 -19.83
N ASN A 78 -55.96 -1.63 -19.19
CA ASN A 78 -56.38 -2.85 -18.48
C ASN A 78 -55.54 -3.03 -17.20
N PRO A 79 -55.81 -2.18 -16.17
CA PRO A 79 -55.08 -2.30 -14.91
C PRO A 79 -55.41 -3.63 -14.22
N VAL A 80 -54.41 -4.18 -13.54
CA VAL A 80 -54.55 -5.43 -12.78
C VAL A 80 -54.42 -5.16 -11.28
N GLN A 81 -55.36 -5.70 -10.49
CA GLN A 81 -55.33 -5.61 -9.04
C GLN A 81 -54.53 -6.77 -8.45
N LEU A 82 -53.52 -6.43 -7.64
CA LEU A 82 -52.63 -7.39 -6.97
C LEU A 82 -52.64 -7.17 -5.44
N PRO A 83 -52.31 -8.18 -4.63
CA PRO A 83 -52.15 -7.98 -3.19
C PRO A 83 -51.08 -6.95 -2.86
N LEU A 84 -51.37 -6.07 -1.90
CA LEU A 84 -50.37 -5.09 -1.39
C LEU A 84 -49.38 -5.82 -0.44
N ILE A 85 -48.20 -6.06 -0.93
CA ILE A 85 -47.08 -6.62 -0.16
C ILE A 85 -45.92 -5.65 -0.25
N ALA A 86 -45.86 -4.68 0.65
CA ALA A 86 -44.82 -3.66 0.65
C ALA A 86 -43.48 -4.27 1.08
N VAL A 87 -42.41 -3.89 0.39
CA VAL A 87 -41.03 -4.27 0.70
C VAL A 87 -40.12 -3.04 0.57
N ALA A 88 -39.12 -2.97 1.44
CA ALA A 88 -38.06 -1.99 1.32
C ALA A 88 -36.83 -2.59 0.62
N ALA A 89 -35.99 -1.75 0.04
CA ALA A 89 -34.74 -2.16 -0.55
C ALA A 89 -33.89 -2.98 0.44
N GLY A 90 -33.49 -4.17 0.04
CA GLY A 90 -32.75 -5.12 0.87
C GLY A 90 -33.58 -6.11 1.67
N ASP A 91 -34.91 -5.95 1.73
CA ASP A 91 -35.80 -6.92 2.38
C ASP A 91 -35.80 -8.24 1.60
N ALA A 92 -35.90 -9.37 2.36
CA ALA A 92 -36.06 -10.67 1.74
C ALA A 92 -37.39 -10.71 0.96
N LEU A 93 -37.35 -11.27 -0.24
CA LEU A 93 -38.58 -11.43 -1.04
C LEU A 93 -39.53 -12.39 -0.32
N PRO A 94 -40.81 -12.01 -0.10
CA PRO A 94 -41.80 -12.86 0.49
C PRO A 94 -42.08 -14.12 -0.36
N ALA A 95 -42.41 -15.22 0.31
CA ALA A 95 -42.68 -16.48 -0.37
C ALA A 95 -43.82 -16.32 -1.39
N GLY A 96 -43.61 -16.84 -2.60
CA GLY A 96 -44.59 -16.74 -3.70
C GLY A 96 -44.51 -15.50 -4.53
N THR A 97 -43.55 -14.59 -4.25
CA THR A 97 -43.26 -13.41 -5.08
C THR A 97 -41.93 -13.60 -5.78
N ASP A 98 -41.77 -13.03 -6.98
CA ASP A 98 -40.55 -13.15 -7.83
C ASP A 98 -40.19 -11.86 -8.58
N ALA A 99 -40.92 -10.76 -8.33
CA ALA A 99 -40.64 -9.43 -8.85
C ALA A 99 -41.04 -8.34 -7.85
N VAL A 100 -40.48 -7.14 -8.01
CA VAL A 100 -40.85 -5.94 -7.24
C VAL A 100 -41.28 -4.83 -8.20
N ILE A 101 -42.45 -4.30 -8.00
CA ILE A 101 -42.96 -3.12 -8.71
C ILE A 101 -42.55 -1.89 -7.92
N PRO A 102 -41.85 -0.89 -8.52
CA PRO A 102 -41.50 0.36 -7.85
C PRO A 102 -42.74 1.10 -7.30
N LEU A 103 -42.54 1.84 -6.19
CA LEU A 103 -43.65 2.60 -5.56
C LEU A 103 -44.36 3.56 -6.52
N GLU A 104 -43.61 4.14 -7.44
CA GLU A 104 -44.13 5.12 -8.44
C GLU A 104 -44.97 4.50 -9.58
N LEU A 105 -44.95 3.16 -9.72
CA LEU A 105 -45.65 2.43 -10.77
C LEU A 105 -46.91 1.70 -10.28
N ALA A 106 -47.28 1.84 -9.02
CA ALA A 106 -48.48 1.23 -8.46
C ALA A 106 -49.09 2.11 -7.36
N GLU A 107 -50.40 2.20 -7.34
CA GLU A 107 -51.13 2.96 -6.32
C GLU A 107 -51.84 1.98 -5.37
N PRO A 108 -51.61 2.09 -4.03
CA PRO A 108 -52.35 1.33 -3.04
C PRO A 108 -53.85 1.76 -2.99
N ASP A 109 -54.74 0.78 -2.89
CA ASP A 109 -56.16 1.03 -2.67
C ASP A 109 -56.57 0.74 -1.20
N GLU A 110 -57.81 1.17 -0.85
CA GLU A 110 -58.38 0.93 0.52
C GLU A 110 -58.60 -0.56 0.88
N ARG A 111 -58.49 -1.47 -0.11
CA ARG A 111 -58.72 -2.91 0.03
C ARG A 111 -57.44 -3.70 0.25
N ALA A 112 -56.34 -3.04 0.58
CA ALA A 112 -54.98 -3.63 0.68
C ALA A 112 -54.52 -4.33 -0.62
N CYS A 113 -54.89 -3.73 -1.77
CA CYS A 113 -54.43 -4.11 -3.09
C CYS A 113 -53.62 -2.96 -3.70
N ILE A 114 -52.87 -3.24 -4.75
CA ILE A 114 -52.22 -2.28 -5.61
C ILE A 114 -52.82 -2.40 -7.02
N GLU A 115 -53.01 -1.25 -7.68
CA GLU A 115 -53.34 -1.22 -9.09
C GLU A 115 -52.07 -1.11 -9.93
N VAL A 116 -51.84 -2.05 -10.84
CA VAL A 116 -50.67 -2.16 -11.67
C VAL A 116 -51.03 -1.95 -13.13
N VAL A 117 -50.38 -1.02 -13.78
CA VAL A 117 -50.62 -0.62 -15.19
C VAL A 117 -49.52 -1.10 -16.16
N GLU A 118 -48.55 -1.84 -15.68
CA GLU A 118 -47.45 -2.45 -16.46
C GLU A 118 -47.13 -3.84 -15.94
N ALA A 119 -46.99 -4.81 -16.85
CA ALA A 119 -46.66 -6.19 -16.46
C ALA A 119 -45.19 -6.30 -16.03
N ALA A 120 -44.94 -6.88 -14.87
CA ALA A 120 -43.58 -7.19 -14.39
C ALA A 120 -43.10 -8.51 -14.96
N ALA A 121 -41.80 -8.62 -15.23
CA ALA A 121 -41.13 -9.88 -15.52
C ALA A 121 -40.54 -10.51 -14.24
N ALA A 122 -40.44 -11.84 -14.23
CA ALA A 122 -39.82 -12.56 -13.10
C ALA A 122 -38.35 -12.13 -12.95
N GLY A 123 -38.01 -11.59 -11.79
CA GLY A 123 -36.69 -11.06 -11.47
C GLY A 123 -36.56 -9.54 -11.61
N ASP A 124 -37.60 -8.85 -12.06
CA ASP A 124 -37.58 -7.38 -12.11
C ASP A 124 -37.40 -6.81 -10.71
N ASN A 125 -36.39 -5.93 -10.57
CA ASN A 125 -36.02 -5.27 -9.31
C ASN A 125 -35.74 -6.25 -8.15
N VAL A 126 -35.26 -7.47 -8.47
CA VAL A 126 -34.87 -8.49 -7.50
C VAL A 126 -33.35 -8.71 -7.57
N GLU A 127 -32.69 -8.56 -6.43
CA GLU A 127 -31.31 -9.03 -6.27
C GLU A 127 -31.34 -10.53 -5.93
N ARG A 128 -30.87 -11.34 -6.87
CA ARG A 128 -30.93 -12.81 -6.76
C ARG A 128 -29.95 -13.34 -5.71
N GLN A 129 -30.32 -14.44 -5.08
CA GLN A 129 -29.42 -15.21 -4.22
C GLN A 129 -28.09 -15.47 -4.93
N GLY A 130 -26.98 -15.12 -4.24
CA GLY A 130 -25.63 -15.34 -4.78
C GLY A 130 -25.18 -14.35 -5.86
N ALA A 131 -25.93 -13.29 -6.15
CA ALA A 131 -25.59 -12.30 -7.17
C ALA A 131 -24.24 -11.61 -6.91
N VAL A 132 -23.86 -11.43 -5.65
CA VAL A 132 -22.55 -10.87 -5.26
C VAL A 132 -21.48 -11.95 -5.19
N ALA A 133 -21.79 -13.10 -4.56
CA ALA A 133 -20.87 -14.23 -4.48
C ALA A 133 -21.62 -15.54 -4.25
N THR A 134 -21.22 -16.58 -4.96
CA THR A 134 -21.66 -17.96 -4.71
C THR A 134 -20.81 -18.64 -3.64
N ILE A 135 -21.28 -19.73 -3.07
CA ILE A 135 -20.51 -20.54 -2.10
C ILE A 135 -19.17 -20.93 -2.71
N GLY A 136 -18.08 -20.77 -1.94
CA GLY A 136 -16.70 -21.09 -2.36
C GLY A 136 -16.01 -19.99 -3.17
N ALA A 137 -16.73 -18.95 -3.62
CA ALA A 137 -16.11 -17.83 -4.30
C ALA A 137 -15.09 -17.13 -3.38
N THR A 138 -13.92 -16.80 -3.91
CA THR A 138 -12.91 -16.01 -3.18
C THR A 138 -13.39 -14.57 -3.06
N LEU A 139 -13.65 -14.13 -1.83
CA LEU A 139 -14.03 -12.75 -1.52
C LEU A 139 -12.84 -11.82 -1.47
N VAL A 140 -11.78 -12.25 -0.79
CA VAL A 140 -10.53 -11.50 -0.69
C VAL A 140 -9.36 -12.49 -0.66
N PRO A 141 -8.40 -12.40 -1.60
CA PRO A 141 -7.25 -13.29 -1.60
C PRO A 141 -6.21 -12.91 -0.56
N THR A 142 -5.38 -13.87 -0.16
CA THR A 142 -4.19 -13.68 0.68
C THR A 142 -3.25 -12.64 0.07
N GLY A 143 -2.46 -11.95 0.90
CA GLY A 143 -1.57 -10.88 0.47
C GLY A 143 -2.26 -9.53 0.19
N THR A 144 -3.60 -9.50 0.24
CA THR A 144 -4.36 -8.25 0.04
C THR A 144 -4.23 -7.35 1.26
N GLN A 145 -3.81 -6.09 1.04
CA GLN A 145 -3.92 -5.06 2.06
C GLN A 145 -5.38 -4.59 2.18
N LEU A 146 -5.96 -4.75 3.37
CA LEU A 146 -7.36 -4.51 3.61
C LEU A 146 -7.70 -3.01 3.59
N ALA A 147 -8.53 -2.61 2.62
CA ALA A 147 -9.09 -1.26 2.48
C ALA A 147 -10.57 -1.24 2.91
N ALA A 148 -11.17 -0.05 3.01
CA ALA A 148 -12.56 0.13 3.42
C ALA A 148 -13.56 -0.73 2.62
N ARG A 149 -13.38 -0.87 1.29
CA ARG A 149 -14.21 -1.73 0.44
C ARG A 149 -14.17 -3.21 0.84
N HIS A 150 -12.99 -3.70 1.27
CA HIS A 150 -12.85 -5.09 1.73
C HIS A 150 -13.55 -5.29 3.08
N ILE A 151 -13.45 -4.32 4.00
CA ILE A 151 -14.15 -4.34 5.28
C ILE A 151 -15.67 -4.40 5.04
N GLY A 152 -16.20 -3.58 4.12
CA GLY A 152 -17.62 -3.59 3.73
C GLY A 152 -18.07 -4.96 3.21
N LEU A 153 -17.36 -5.54 2.25
CA LEU A 153 -17.65 -6.86 1.69
C LEU A 153 -17.64 -7.96 2.76
N LEU A 154 -16.62 -7.98 3.62
CA LEU A 154 -16.48 -8.98 4.67
C LEU A 154 -17.54 -8.80 5.77
N THR A 155 -18.01 -7.58 6.00
CA THR A 155 -19.15 -7.32 6.89
C THR A 155 -20.44 -7.89 6.31
N ILE A 156 -20.69 -7.71 5.02
CA ILE A 156 -21.84 -8.32 4.31
C ILE A 156 -21.75 -9.85 4.40
N ALA A 157 -20.55 -10.41 4.30
CA ALA A 157 -20.30 -11.84 4.48
C ALA A 157 -20.45 -12.32 5.95
N ARG A 158 -20.75 -11.41 6.90
CA ARG A 158 -20.93 -11.68 8.34
C ARG A 158 -19.67 -12.15 9.05
N LEU A 159 -18.50 -11.73 8.59
CA LEU A 159 -17.25 -11.95 9.29
C LEU A 159 -17.03 -10.84 10.33
N SER A 160 -16.61 -11.23 11.52
CA SER A 160 -16.26 -10.30 12.61
C SER A 160 -14.74 -10.23 12.85
N ARG A 161 -14.01 -11.22 12.37
CA ARG A 161 -12.55 -11.34 12.53
C ARG A 161 -11.90 -11.81 11.23
N VAL A 162 -10.62 -11.54 11.07
CA VAL A 162 -9.80 -11.96 9.92
C VAL A 162 -8.41 -12.35 10.39
N THR A 163 -7.79 -13.33 9.71
CA THR A 163 -6.41 -13.73 9.96
C THR A 163 -5.48 -12.89 9.09
N VAL A 164 -4.56 -12.16 9.70
CA VAL A 164 -3.64 -11.22 9.04
C VAL A 164 -2.20 -11.50 9.47
N PHE A 165 -1.23 -11.03 8.68
CA PHE A 165 0.16 -11.01 9.13
C PHE A 165 0.33 -9.99 10.26
N ARG A 166 1.17 -10.30 11.25
CA ARG A 166 1.57 -9.36 12.29
C ARG A 166 2.32 -8.18 11.66
N ARG A 167 2.13 -6.98 12.19
CA ARG A 167 2.87 -5.80 11.73
C ARG A 167 4.36 -5.93 12.05
N PRO A 168 5.28 -5.62 11.12
CA PRO A 168 6.71 -5.57 11.39
C PRO A 168 7.03 -4.52 12.47
N ARG A 169 7.77 -4.93 13.48
CA ARG A 169 8.32 -4.05 14.51
C ARG A 169 9.64 -3.48 13.99
N VAL A 170 9.75 -2.18 13.96
CA VAL A 170 10.89 -1.46 13.39
C VAL A 170 11.57 -0.64 14.46
N GLN A 171 12.90 -0.74 14.53
CA GLN A 171 13.75 0.16 15.30
C GLN A 171 14.46 1.13 14.37
N ILE A 172 14.43 2.42 14.70
CA ILE A 172 15.15 3.47 13.98
C ILE A 172 16.30 3.94 14.88
N LEU A 173 17.53 3.79 14.41
CA LEU A 173 18.74 4.26 15.05
C LEU A 173 19.25 5.51 14.30
N LEU A 174 19.30 6.63 14.99
CA LEU A 174 19.80 7.89 14.44
C LEU A 174 21.28 8.02 14.82
N ALA A 175 22.20 7.74 13.89
CA ALA A 175 23.64 7.86 14.12
C ALA A 175 24.05 9.34 14.15
N LYS A 176 24.07 9.94 15.35
CA LYS A 176 24.26 11.37 15.57
C LYS A 176 25.43 11.67 16.50
N PRO A 177 25.94 12.91 16.50
CA PRO A 177 26.87 13.35 17.52
C PRO A 177 26.26 13.21 18.93
N ALA A 178 27.08 12.96 19.93
CA ALA A 178 26.64 12.95 21.33
C ALA A 178 25.87 14.24 21.64
N LYS A 179 24.72 14.10 22.32
CA LYS A 179 23.77 15.18 22.70
C LYS A 179 22.82 15.70 21.58
N ALA A 180 22.72 15.05 20.44
CA ALA A 180 21.66 15.38 19.47
C ALA A 180 20.29 14.96 20.00
N ASP A 181 19.28 15.84 19.86
CA ASP A 181 17.90 15.52 20.19
C ASP A 181 17.29 14.59 19.11
N ALA A 182 16.79 13.44 19.52
CA ALA A 182 16.11 12.50 18.65
C ALA A 182 14.69 12.96 18.26
N CYS A 183 14.00 13.68 19.16
CA CYS A 183 12.62 14.14 18.90
C CYS A 183 12.54 15.26 17.86
N GLY A 184 13.58 16.09 17.74
CA GLY A 184 13.68 17.16 16.74
C GLY A 184 14.26 16.70 15.39
N ASP A 185 14.53 15.41 15.22
CA ASP A 185 15.15 14.88 14.00
C ASP A 185 14.16 14.74 12.85
N SER A 186 14.34 15.55 11.80
CA SER A 186 13.48 15.53 10.62
C SER A 186 13.49 14.19 9.88
N ASP A 187 14.67 13.56 9.79
CA ASP A 187 14.82 12.28 9.08
C ASP A 187 14.14 11.16 9.84
N GLY A 188 14.29 11.13 11.16
CA GLY A 188 13.62 10.18 12.04
C GLY A 188 12.09 10.28 11.94
N GLN A 189 11.54 11.49 11.92
CA GLN A 189 10.09 11.70 11.78
C GLN A 189 9.58 11.31 10.39
N MET A 190 10.31 11.69 9.34
CA MET A 190 9.98 11.32 7.96
C MET A 190 9.96 9.80 7.77
N ILE A 191 11.00 9.11 8.24
CA ILE A 191 11.09 7.66 8.13
C ILE A 191 10.05 6.95 9.00
N ARG A 192 9.73 7.47 10.19
CA ARG A 192 8.62 6.96 11.01
C ARG A 192 7.29 6.96 10.23
N ALA A 193 6.93 8.10 9.64
CA ALA A 193 5.71 8.23 8.85
C ALA A 193 5.69 7.24 7.67
N SER A 194 6.84 7.05 7.01
CA SER A 194 6.99 6.10 5.89
C SER A 194 6.86 4.65 6.36
N VAL A 195 7.42 4.28 7.53
CA VAL A 195 7.26 2.95 8.14
C VAL A 195 5.79 2.64 8.44
N GLU A 196 5.07 3.60 9.02
CA GLU A 196 3.64 3.46 9.34
C GLU A 196 2.79 3.31 8.07
N ARG A 197 3.08 4.08 7.02
CA ARG A 197 2.46 3.94 5.69
C ARG A 197 2.64 2.53 5.13
N ASP A 198 3.83 1.95 5.24
CA ASP A 198 4.18 0.62 4.74
C ASP A 198 3.71 -0.53 5.67
N GLY A 199 2.95 -0.21 6.71
CA GLY A 199 2.32 -1.17 7.61
C GLY A 199 3.18 -1.61 8.79
N GLY A 200 4.38 -1.06 8.96
CA GLY A 200 5.24 -1.28 10.12
C GLY A 200 4.76 -0.56 11.38
N VAL A 201 5.37 -0.87 12.50
CA VAL A 201 5.23 -0.18 13.79
C VAL A 201 6.62 0.20 14.29
N VAL A 202 6.86 1.49 14.48
CA VAL A 202 8.12 1.96 15.05
C VAL A 202 8.06 1.80 16.57
N GLU A 203 8.74 0.76 17.07
CA GLU A 203 8.83 0.53 18.52
C GLU A 203 9.76 1.53 19.19
N GLN A 204 10.88 1.84 18.53
CA GLN A 204 11.88 2.77 19.05
C GLN A 204 12.45 3.64 17.94
N CYS A 205 12.63 4.92 18.24
CA CYS A 205 13.40 5.85 17.42
C CYS A 205 14.37 6.57 18.35
N VAL A 206 15.64 6.18 18.33
CA VAL A 206 16.63 6.61 19.32
C VAL A 206 17.87 7.18 18.66
N ALA A 207 18.42 8.25 19.25
CA ALA A 207 19.73 8.74 18.87
C ALA A 207 20.82 7.82 19.48
N VAL A 208 21.74 7.38 18.63
CA VAL A 208 22.92 6.60 19.00
C VAL A 208 24.14 7.44 18.68
N GLU A 209 25.09 7.47 19.59
CA GLU A 209 26.35 8.15 19.33
C GLU A 209 27.00 7.61 18.04
N ARG A 210 27.48 8.53 17.20
CA ARG A 210 28.14 8.22 15.94
C ARG A 210 29.52 7.58 16.19
N GLY A 211 29.49 6.32 16.69
CA GLY A 211 30.69 5.55 17.02
C GLY A 211 30.46 4.06 16.83
N LEU A 212 31.53 3.36 16.43
CA LEU A 212 31.46 1.92 16.14
C LEU A 212 30.82 1.12 17.26
N THR A 213 31.31 1.31 18.49
CA THR A 213 30.86 0.53 19.66
C THR A 213 29.40 0.76 20.00
N ALA A 214 28.94 2.03 19.97
CA ALA A 214 27.58 2.37 20.32
C ALA A 214 26.57 1.84 19.28
N ILE A 215 26.85 2.02 17.99
CA ILE A 215 25.99 1.51 16.91
C ILE A 215 25.95 -0.02 16.94
N ARG A 216 27.12 -0.67 17.07
CA ARG A 216 27.19 -2.13 17.17
C ARG A 216 26.38 -2.68 18.33
N ALA A 217 26.49 -2.07 19.52
CA ALA A 217 25.73 -2.49 20.70
C ALA A 217 24.22 -2.40 20.44
N ALA A 218 23.73 -1.27 19.88
CA ALA A 218 22.33 -1.08 19.54
C ALA A 218 21.81 -2.09 18.49
N LEU A 219 22.66 -2.50 17.52
CA LEU A 219 22.32 -3.52 16.54
C LEU A 219 22.23 -4.94 17.17
N VAL A 220 23.10 -5.26 18.11
CA VAL A 220 23.11 -6.58 18.79
C VAL A 220 21.93 -6.73 19.74
N GLU A 221 21.53 -5.64 20.40
CA GLU A 221 20.41 -5.61 21.34
C GLU A 221 19.04 -5.50 20.67
N ALA A 222 18.98 -5.36 19.34
CA ALA A 222 17.75 -5.16 18.61
C ALA A 222 16.80 -6.37 18.70
N GLY A 223 15.72 -6.23 19.48
CA GLY A 223 14.65 -7.23 19.66
C GLY A 223 13.45 -7.00 18.73
N VAL A 224 13.68 -6.54 17.52
CA VAL A 224 12.69 -6.13 16.52
C VAL A 224 12.79 -6.98 15.25
N ASP A 225 11.92 -6.74 14.29
CA ASP A 225 11.90 -7.48 13.03
C ASP A 225 12.78 -6.83 11.94
N ILE A 226 13.00 -5.52 12.00
CA ILE A 226 13.83 -4.75 11.06
C ILE A 226 14.51 -3.60 11.83
N VAL A 227 15.78 -3.33 11.51
CA VAL A 227 16.50 -2.14 12.02
C VAL A 227 16.81 -1.20 10.86
N LEU A 228 16.52 0.09 11.04
CA LEU A 228 16.94 1.15 10.13
C LEU A 228 17.96 2.02 10.83
N VAL A 229 19.14 2.20 10.23
CA VAL A 229 20.19 3.09 10.74
C VAL A 229 20.29 4.30 9.82
N LEU A 230 20.06 5.49 10.35
CA LEU A 230 20.06 6.74 9.61
C LEU A 230 21.38 7.51 9.86
N GLY A 231 22.13 7.71 8.80
CA GLY A 231 23.41 8.43 8.84
C GLY A 231 24.62 7.57 9.27
N GLY A 232 25.78 8.20 9.33
CA GLY A 232 27.05 7.53 9.68
C GLY A 232 27.53 6.50 8.68
N ILE A 233 27.12 6.60 7.38
CA ILE A 233 27.43 5.60 6.36
C ILE A 233 28.27 6.16 5.18
N GLY A 234 28.73 7.40 5.26
CA GLY A 234 29.63 7.99 4.26
C GLY A 234 31.07 7.56 4.43
N PRO A 235 31.98 8.16 3.63
CA PRO A 235 33.42 7.93 3.72
C PRO A 235 34.08 8.75 4.83
N GLY A 236 33.31 9.47 5.65
CA GLY A 236 33.82 10.30 6.74
C GLY A 236 34.53 9.49 7.82
N ILE A 237 35.47 10.13 8.52
CA ILE A 237 36.24 9.50 9.60
C ILE A 237 35.34 9.06 10.78
N ASP A 238 34.19 9.71 10.95
CA ASP A 238 33.20 9.44 11.98
C ASP A 238 32.02 8.59 11.49
N ASP A 239 32.09 8.07 10.26
CA ASP A 239 31.04 7.26 9.67
C ASP A 239 31.33 5.77 9.93
N HIS A 240 30.68 5.20 10.95
CA HIS A 240 30.97 3.86 11.44
C HIS A 240 29.80 2.86 11.25
N SER A 241 28.66 3.28 10.67
CA SER A 241 27.46 2.42 10.60
C SER A 241 27.69 1.14 9.80
N ALA A 242 28.43 1.22 8.68
CA ALA A 242 28.76 0.04 7.87
C ALA A 242 29.71 -0.92 8.60
N ALA A 243 30.76 -0.39 9.25
CA ALA A 243 31.68 -1.20 10.05
C ALA A 243 30.99 -1.82 11.26
N ALA A 244 30.10 -1.07 11.92
CA ALA A 244 29.32 -1.58 13.05
C ALA A 244 28.40 -2.73 12.66
N LEU A 245 27.75 -2.66 11.47
CA LEU A 245 26.93 -3.75 10.96
C LEU A 245 27.79 -4.98 10.60
N ALA A 246 28.94 -4.78 9.99
CA ALA A 246 29.87 -5.88 9.68
C ALA A 246 30.35 -6.62 10.95
N GLU A 247 30.51 -5.92 12.06
CA GLU A 247 30.86 -6.52 13.36
C GLU A 247 29.65 -7.08 14.13
N ALA A 248 28.44 -6.56 13.90
CA ALA A 248 27.20 -7.03 14.53
C ALA A 248 26.56 -8.20 13.79
N GLY A 249 27.09 -8.57 12.61
CA GLY A 249 26.55 -9.63 11.79
C GLY A 249 27.15 -9.66 10.40
N GLU A 250 26.36 -9.41 9.37
CA GLU A 250 26.75 -9.41 7.97
C GLU A 250 26.43 -8.06 7.31
N LEU A 251 27.40 -7.42 6.70
CA LEU A 251 27.22 -6.34 5.74
C LEU A 251 27.29 -6.94 4.33
N ALA A 252 26.15 -7.26 3.74
CA ALA A 252 26.07 -7.94 2.46
C ALA A 252 26.25 -6.98 1.27
N ILE A 253 25.68 -5.78 1.37
CA ILE A 253 25.76 -4.73 0.34
C ILE A 253 26.17 -3.43 1.02
N TYR A 254 27.14 -2.74 0.41
CA TYR A 254 27.51 -1.38 0.80
C TYR A 254 27.88 -0.58 -0.42
N GLY A 255 27.17 0.54 -0.63
CA GLY A 255 27.24 1.32 -1.85
C GLY A 255 26.34 0.76 -2.95
N VAL A 256 25.28 1.50 -3.25
CA VAL A 256 24.32 1.18 -4.32
C VAL A 256 24.40 2.28 -5.37
N ALA A 257 24.39 1.90 -6.65
CA ALA A 257 24.42 2.83 -7.79
C ALA A 257 23.08 3.60 -7.91
N LEU A 258 22.74 4.36 -6.87
CA LEU A 258 21.52 5.15 -6.72
C LEU A 258 21.85 6.62 -6.50
N ARG A 259 21.20 7.52 -7.22
CA ARG A 259 21.25 8.96 -7.00
C ARG A 259 19.96 9.49 -6.40
N PRO A 260 20.06 10.46 -5.46
CA PRO A 260 21.26 11.12 -4.93
C PRO A 260 21.90 10.31 -3.80
N ARG A 261 23.20 10.16 -3.80
CA ARG A 261 23.97 9.44 -2.78
C ARG A 261 23.96 7.91 -2.86
N GLU A 262 25.13 7.36 -3.07
CA GLU A 262 25.38 5.94 -3.33
C GLU A 262 25.67 5.12 -2.05
N THR A 263 25.49 5.71 -0.87
CA THR A 263 25.97 5.17 0.40
C THR A 263 24.99 4.25 1.14
N THR A 264 23.95 3.75 0.48
CA THR A 264 23.03 2.78 1.10
C THR A 264 23.73 1.46 1.42
N GLY A 265 23.43 0.87 2.57
CA GLY A 265 23.93 -0.43 2.97
C GLY A 265 22.84 -1.40 3.39
N LEU A 266 23.03 -2.70 3.14
CA LEU A 266 22.11 -3.77 3.49
C LEU A 266 22.86 -4.90 4.16
N GLY A 267 22.25 -5.49 5.18
CA GLY A 267 22.81 -6.63 5.88
C GLY A 267 21.85 -7.19 6.91
N ARG A 268 22.40 -8.00 7.81
CA ARG A 268 21.63 -8.59 8.91
C ARG A 268 22.47 -8.68 10.16
N THR A 269 21.86 -8.66 11.33
CA THR A 269 22.53 -8.97 12.59
C THR A 269 22.86 -10.45 12.68
N VAL A 270 23.69 -10.86 13.66
CA VAL A 270 23.94 -12.29 13.96
C VAL A 270 22.65 -13.05 14.24
N GLY A 271 21.65 -12.37 14.82
CA GLY A 271 20.30 -12.92 15.03
C GLY A 271 19.44 -13.04 13.76
N GLY A 272 19.96 -12.66 12.59
CA GLY A 272 19.25 -12.73 11.31
C GLY A 272 18.29 -11.55 11.04
N VAL A 273 18.24 -10.55 11.92
CA VAL A 273 17.38 -9.37 11.75
C VAL A 273 17.91 -8.51 10.59
N PRO A 274 17.10 -8.22 9.55
CA PRO A 274 17.48 -7.34 8.46
C PRO A 274 17.83 -5.94 8.95
N VAL A 275 18.90 -5.37 8.43
CA VAL A 275 19.37 -4.02 8.72
C VAL A 275 19.50 -3.24 7.41
N VAL A 276 18.91 -2.06 7.36
CA VAL A 276 19.05 -1.12 6.25
C VAL A 276 19.75 0.14 6.75
N LEU A 277 20.91 0.43 6.17
CA LEU A 277 21.67 1.66 6.42
C LEU A 277 21.23 2.73 5.41
N LEU A 278 20.68 3.84 5.90
CA LEU A 278 20.13 4.93 5.10
C LEU A 278 21.04 6.15 5.14
N PRO A 279 21.22 6.87 4.01
CA PRO A 279 21.99 8.10 3.97
C PRO A 279 21.48 9.16 4.95
N GLY A 280 22.39 9.96 5.52
CA GLY A 280 22.01 11.06 6.42
C GLY A 280 21.53 12.34 5.71
N ALA A 281 21.49 12.39 4.38
CA ALA A 281 20.90 13.49 3.63
C ALA A 281 19.41 13.21 3.40
N PRO A 282 18.47 14.11 3.80
CA PRO A 282 17.03 13.81 3.87
C PRO A 282 16.43 13.23 2.59
N ALA A 283 16.71 13.80 1.43
CA ALA A 283 16.19 13.29 0.16
C ALA A 283 16.75 11.91 -0.21
N ALA A 284 18.05 11.69 0.01
CA ALA A 284 18.67 10.39 -0.24
C ALA A 284 18.18 9.33 0.75
N CYS A 285 17.95 9.73 2.01
CA CYS A 285 17.33 8.89 3.03
C CYS A 285 15.96 8.41 2.59
N LEU A 286 15.09 9.33 2.13
CA LEU A 286 13.75 9.02 1.64
C LEU A 286 13.79 8.04 0.46
N TRP A 287 14.62 8.29 -0.55
CA TRP A 287 14.68 7.42 -1.73
C TRP A 287 15.26 6.05 -1.45
N SER A 288 16.27 5.98 -0.59
CA SER A 288 16.80 4.69 -0.14
C SER A 288 15.76 3.94 0.69
N TYR A 289 14.95 4.65 1.49
CA TYR A 289 13.83 4.06 2.18
C TYR A 289 12.80 3.51 1.20
N GLU A 290 12.33 4.31 0.23
CA GLU A 290 11.29 3.91 -0.73
C GLU A 290 11.66 2.63 -1.49
N LEU A 291 12.89 2.56 -1.99
CA LEU A 291 13.33 1.42 -2.80
C LEU A 291 13.68 0.18 -1.95
N PHE A 292 14.23 0.37 -0.75
CA PHE A 292 14.82 -0.73 0.02
C PHE A 292 14.10 -1.00 1.34
N ALA A 293 14.10 -0.06 2.27
CA ALA A 293 13.55 -0.28 3.61
C ALA A 293 12.03 -0.51 3.58
N GLY A 294 11.28 0.32 2.84
CA GLY A 294 9.85 0.18 2.66
C GLY A 294 9.48 -1.15 2.01
N ARG A 295 10.25 -1.58 0.99
CA ARG A 295 10.09 -2.90 0.38
C ARG A 295 10.30 -4.02 1.40
N ALA A 296 11.36 -3.97 2.20
CA ALA A 296 11.63 -4.95 3.24
C ALA A 296 10.48 -5.04 4.25
N ILE A 297 9.97 -3.89 4.71
CA ILE A 297 8.85 -3.81 5.66
C ILE A 297 7.58 -4.44 5.07
N ARG A 298 7.21 -4.06 3.84
CA ARG A 298 6.03 -4.62 3.16
C ARG A 298 6.15 -6.13 2.98
N ARG A 299 7.30 -6.61 2.50
CA ARG A 299 7.57 -8.05 2.30
C ARG A 299 7.50 -8.85 3.60
N VAL A 300 8.15 -8.38 4.66
CA VAL A 300 8.13 -9.04 5.99
C VAL A 300 6.71 -9.04 6.56
N GLY A 301 5.92 -7.99 6.35
CA GLY A 301 4.51 -7.89 6.72
C GLY A 301 3.53 -8.63 5.80
N GLY A 302 4.03 -9.47 4.87
CA GLY A 302 3.20 -10.27 3.95
C GLY A 302 2.62 -9.51 2.76
N GLY A 303 3.03 -8.26 2.55
CA GLY A 303 2.59 -7.42 1.43
C GLY A 303 3.40 -7.62 0.16
N GLY A 304 2.96 -6.97 -0.91
CA GLY A 304 3.65 -6.94 -2.20
C GLY A 304 4.95 -6.13 -2.17
N PRO A 305 5.86 -6.39 -3.12
CA PRO A 305 7.13 -5.67 -3.23
C PRO A 305 7.02 -4.29 -3.88
N GLU A 306 5.88 -3.98 -4.51
CA GLU A 306 5.66 -2.78 -5.30
C GLU A 306 5.72 -1.52 -4.44
N LEU A 307 6.09 -0.39 -5.05
CA LEU A 307 6.00 0.92 -4.41
C LEU A 307 4.53 1.22 -4.04
N PRO A 308 4.27 1.80 -2.86
CA PRO A 308 2.91 2.06 -2.38
C PRO A 308 2.28 3.30 -3.02
N CYS A 309 2.49 3.49 -4.31
CA CYS A 309 1.99 4.61 -5.09
C CYS A 309 1.43 4.13 -6.43
N ARG A 310 0.53 4.92 -7.01
CA ARG A 310 0.02 4.65 -8.35
C ARG A 310 1.07 5.02 -9.38
N SER A 311 1.12 4.25 -10.48
CA SER A 311 1.96 4.58 -11.62
C SER A 311 1.11 4.85 -12.86
N ARG A 312 1.58 5.77 -13.70
CA ARG A 312 0.99 6.09 -15.00
C ARG A 312 2.08 6.30 -16.04
N GLU A 313 1.81 5.90 -17.27
CA GLU A 313 2.63 6.28 -18.43
C GLU A 313 2.22 7.68 -18.86
N ILE A 314 3.18 8.61 -18.81
CA ILE A 314 2.98 10.04 -19.11
C ILE A 314 4.11 10.51 -20.03
N ILE A 315 3.85 11.53 -20.86
CA ILE A 315 4.82 12.07 -21.81
C ILE A 315 5.68 13.14 -21.15
N THR A 316 7.00 13.11 -21.37
CA THR A 316 7.91 14.13 -20.88
C THR A 316 7.76 15.44 -21.65
N ALA A 317 7.43 16.54 -20.97
CA ALA A 317 7.39 17.89 -21.57
C ALA A 317 8.81 18.46 -21.76
N ARG A 318 9.79 17.99 -20.99
CA ARG A 318 11.20 18.40 -21.05
C ARG A 318 12.10 17.19 -20.87
N LYS A 319 13.34 17.27 -21.39
CA LYS A 319 14.35 16.22 -21.21
C LYS A 319 14.63 15.99 -19.72
N ILE A 320 14.60 14.71 -19.30
CA ILE A 320 15.14 14.24 -18.03
C ILE A 320 16.58 13.78 -18.29
N VAL A 321 17.54 14.33 -17.56
CA VAL A 321 18.95 13.97 -17.69
C VAL A 321 19.36 13.02 -16.59
N SER A 322 20.13 12.01 -16.89
CA SER A 322 20.70 11.06 -15.93
C SER A 322 22.14 10.71 -16.31
N ALA A 323 22.86 10.03 -15.42
CA ALA A 323 24.21 9.55 -15.66
C ALA A 323 24.22 8.04 -15.89
N ILE A 324 24.92 7.59 -16.95
CA ILE A 324 25.12 6.14 -17.18
C ILE A 324 25.81 5.51 -15.96
N GLY A 325 25.38 4.30 -15.63
CA GLY A 325 25.90 3.52 -14.50
C GLY A 325 25.25 3.82 -13.17
N MET A 326 24.24 4.72 -13.14
CA MET A 326 23.52 5.12 -11.94
C MET A 326 22.01 5.06 -12.17
N THR A 327 21.27 4.43 -11.28
CA THR A 327 19.83 4.61 -11.19
C THR A 327 19.55 5.97 -10.58
N GLU A 328 18.71 6.78 -11.21
CA GLU A 328 18.41 8.13 -10.72
C GLU A 328 16.91 8.29 -10.45
N ILE A 329 16.57 8.78 -9.27
CA ILE A 329 15.20 9.16 -8.93
C ILE A 329 15.03 10.64 -9.27
N CYS A 330 14.17 10.91 -10.24
CA CYS A 330 13.91 12.26 -10.71
C CYS A 330 12.51 12.72 -10.28
N PRO A 331 12.38 13.65 -9.31
CA PRO A 331 11.10 14.26 -8.99
C PRO A 331 10.54 15.01 -10.20
N VAL A 332 9.23 14.86 -10.44
CA VAL A 332 8.55 15.46 -11.58
C VAL A 332 7.26 16.17 -11.17
N ARG A 333 6.89 17.18 -11.95
CA ARG A 333 5.61 17.88 -11.81
C ARG A 333 4.74 17.58 -13.02
N CYS A 334 3.45 17.29 -12.77
CA CYS A 334 2.46 17.09 -13.81
C CYS A 334 2.07 18.43 -14.43
N GLY A 335 2.05 18.48 -15.75
CA GLY A 335 1.64 19.64 -16.54
C GLY A 335 0.29 19.45 -17.22
N ALA A 336 -0.14 20.44 -17.99
CA ALA A 336 -1.32 20.32 -18.80
C ALA A 336 -1.15 19.27 -19.93
N GLY A 337 -2.23 18.59 -20.31
CA GLY A 337 -2.20 17.67 -21.45
C GLY A 337 -1.47 16.36 -21.20
N ASP A 338 -1.54 15.83 -19.98
CA ASP A 338 -0.94 14.52 -19.63
C ASP A 338 0.59 14.49 -19.86
N THR A 339 1.28 15.57 -19.44
CA THR A 339 2.73 15.70 -19.55
C THR A 339 3.38 15.84 -18.18
N VAL A 340 4.69 15.51 -18.10
CA VAL A 340 5.50 15.73 -16.90
C VAL A 340 6.79 16.49 -17.25
N GLU A 341 7.25 17.28 -16.30
CA GLU A 341 8.56 17.93 -16.37
C GLU A 341 9.37 17.68 -15.09
N PRO A 342 10.70 17.53 -15.22
CA PRO A 342 11.55 17.39 -14.05
C PRO A 342 11.51 18.65 -13.19
N VAL A 343 11.46 18.47 -11.87
CA VAL A 343 11.62 19.59 -10.93
C VAL A 343 13.07 20.06 -11.00
N PRO A 344 13.33 21.36 -11.17
CA PRO A 344 14.70 21.88 -11.31
C PRO A 344 15.58 21.56 -10.10
N SER A 345 16.78 21.09 -10.39
CA SER A 345 17.92 20.93 -9.47
C SER A 345 17.62 20.24 -8.13
N PHE A 346 17.46 18.91 -8.21
CA PHE A 346 17.41 18.05 -7.03
C PHE A 346 18.64 18.18 -6.11
N ALA A 347 19.83 18.39 -6.70
CA ALA A 347 21.08 18.52 -5.95
C ALA A 347 21.13 19.79 -5.09
N GLU A 348 20.44 20.85 -5.52
CA GLU A 348 20.44 22.16 -4.84
C GLU A 348 19.27 22.33 -3.86
N THR A 349 18.13 21.67 -4.11
CA THR A 349 16.90 21.88 -3.33
C THR A 349 16.60 20.76 -2.32
N GLY A 350 17.30 19.63 -2.41
CA GLY A 350 17.16 18.52 -1.47
C GLY A 350 15.69 18.05 -1.33
N LEU A 351 15.19 17.96 -0.10
CA LEU A 351 13.83 17.52 0.19
C LEU A 351 12.74 18.45 -0.38
N MET A 352 13.04 19.73 -0.58
CA MET A 352 12.09 20.69 -1.18
C MET A 352 11.70 20.32 -2.61
N ALA A 353 12.60 19.72 -3.39
CA ALA A 353 12.25 19.22 -4.72
C ALA A 353 11.20 18.11 -4.67
N THR A 354 11.29 17.23 -3.68
CA THR A 354 10.33 16.14 -3.46
C THR A 354 8.96 16.67 -3.01
N VAL A 355 8.96 17.64 -2.08
CA VAL A 355 7.70 18.27 -1.57
C VAL A 355 6.98 19.04 -2.67
N GLY A 356 7.71 19.66 -3.59
CA GLY A 356 7.14 20.44 -4.71
C GLY A 356 6.82 19.60 -5.96
N ALA A 357 6.99 18.28 -5.92
CA ALA A 357 6.73 17.36 -7.02
C ALA A 357 5.38 16.65 -6.83
N ASP A 358 4.75 16.25 -7.93
CA ASP A 358 3.53 15.43 -7.94
C ASP A 358 3.86 13.93 -7.95
N GLY A 359 5.11 13.58 -8.27
CA GLY A 359 5.60 12.21 -8.33
C GLY A 359 7.07 12.15 -8.72
N PHE A 360 7.51 10.98 -9.14
CA PHE A 360 8.88 10.77 -9.58
C PHE A 360 8.99 9.75 -10.71
N VAL A 361 10.08 9.84 -11.45
CA VAL A 361 10.50 8.89 -12.49
C VAL A 361 11.75 8.18 -12.01
N ILE A 362 11.84 6.87 -12.20
CA ILE A 362 13.06 6.08 -12.00
C ILE A 362 13.75 5.94 -13.36
N VAL A 363 14.94 6.52 -13.49
CA VAL A 363 15.78 6.37 -14.68
C VAL A 363 16.79 5.26 -14.39
N PRO A 364 16.77 4.16 -15.15
CA PRO A 364 17.67 3.03 -14.90
C PRO A 364 19.13 3.37 -15.29
N GLU A 365 20.07 2.61 -14.70
CA GLU A 365 21.51 2.81 -14.86
C GLU A 365 22.02 2.72 -16.30
N GLY A 366 21.32 2.02 -17.19
CA GLY A 366 21.66 1.91 -18.60
C GLY A 366 21.23 3.12 -19.46
N SER A 367 20.72 4.22 -18.86
CA SER A 367 20.13 5.33 -19.60
C SER A 367 20.77 6.67 -19.24
N GLU A 368 21.03 7.53 -20.24
CA GLU A 368 21.43 8.93 -20.06
C GLU A 368 20.24 9.86 -19.73
N GLY A 369 19.08 9.29 -19.48
CA GLY A 369 17.84 10.03 -19.20
C GLY A 369 16.74 9.73 -20.20
N ARG A 370 15.79 10.65 -20.33
CA ARG A 370 14.65 10.53 -21.24
C ARG A 370 14.53 11.81 -22.07
N PRO A 371 14.44 11.71 -23.42
CA PRO A 371 14.26 12.90 -24.25
C PRO A 371 12.86 13.49 -24.06
N GLN A 372 12.71 14.76 -24.43
CA GLN A 372 11.39 15.39 -24.54
C GLN A 372 10.51 14.59 -25.51
N GLY A 373 9.24 14.41 -25.16
CA GLY A 373 8.26 13.63 -25.93
C GLY A 373 8.31 12.12 -25.68
N ALA A 374 9.21 11.64 -24.82
CA ALA A 374 9.26 10.21 -24.48
C ALA A 374 8.19 9.84 -23.45
N GLY A 375 7.62 8.63 -23.58
CA GLY A 375 6.82 8.00 -22.54
C GLY A 375 7.69 7.60 -21.35
N VAL A 376 7.21 7.89 -20.14
CA VAL A 376 7.86 7.50 -18.89
C VAL A 376 6.84 7.03 -17.88
N THR A 377 7.21 6.03 -17.08
CA THR A 377 6.43 5.60 -15.94
C THR A 377 6.62 6.60 -14.79
N VAL A 378 5.57 7.32 -14.43
CA VAL A 378 5.55 8.24 -13.30
C VAL A 378 4.91 7.56 -12.10
N TYR A 379 5.60 7.56 -10.98
CA TYR A 379 5.08 7.12 -9.68
C TYR A 379 4.54 8.35 -8.95
N LEU A 380 3.21 8.40 -8.80
CA LEU A 380 2.51 9.56 -8.24
C LEU A 380 2.46 9.48 -6.71
N TYR A 381 2.68 10.62 -6.04
CA TYR A 381 2.47 10.72 -4.59
C TYR A 381 0.99 10.62 -4.23
N GLU A 382 0.70 10.30 -2.95
CA GLU A 382 -0.68 10.25 -2.46
C GLU A 382 -1.34 11.63 -2.60
N GLY A 383 -2.54 11.64 -3.18
CA GLY A 383 -3.34 12.86 -3.35
C GLY A 383 -3.21 13.55 -4.72
N CYS A 384 -2.41 12.98 -5.64
CA CYS A 384 -2.30 13.47 -7.02
C CYS A 384 -3.11 12.64 -8.02
#